data_1a5f9ed0c72e9cf219f08ef11051ae4f
#
_entry.id   1a5f9ed0c72e9cf219f08ef11051ae4f
#
_cell.length_a   1.000
_cell.length_b   1.000
_cell.length_c   1.000
_cell.angle_alpha   90.00
_cell.angle_beta   90.00
_cell.angle_gamma   90.00
#
_symmetry.space_group_name_H-M   'P 1'
#
loop_
_entity.id
_entity.type
_entity.pdbx_description
1 polymer ?
#
loop_
_entity_poly.entity_id
_entity_poly.type
_entity_poly.pdbx_seq_one_letter_code
_entity_poly.pdbx_strand_id
1 'polypeptide(L)'
;IVVEKHQSLFIDELNDVINKVRIFGFHFASLDIRQDSRIHHDAFTSIVKDLIELGDVNFPADYLKLSENDQMDVLSCVRGTIDLNVLSDELAVRTMESIFALKTIQERNGERGANRYIISNNQSALNIMQTFAMLNLCGFEENVSVDVIPLFETIEDLKNAEIVMRTVYKN
;
A
#
# COMPACT_ATOMS: atom_id res chain seq x y z
N ILE A 1 22.85 -14.26 -32.47
CA ILE A 1 24.03 -13.62 -33.11
C ILE A 1 25.31 -13.99 -32.35
N VAL A 2 25.44 -13.74 -31.02
CA VAL A 2 26.67 -14.03 -30.27
C VAL A 2 27.03 -15.53 -30.37
N VAL A 3 26.06 -16.42 -30.10
CA VAL A 3 26.30 -17.87 -30.15
C VAL A 3 26.63 -18.35 -31.57
N GLU A 4 25.89 -17.89 -32.56
CA GLU A 4 25.99 -18.39 -33.96
C GLU A 4 27.15 -17.77 -34.73
N LYS A 5 27.42 -16.47 -34.52
CA LYS A 5 28.40 -15.71 -35.32
C LYS A 5 29.73 -15.49 -34.62
N HIS A 6 29.75 -15.51 -33.30
CA HIS A 6 30.91 -15.16 -32.46
C HIS A 6 31.36 -16.32 -31.55
N GLN A 7 30.90 -17.56 -31.81
CA GLN A 7 31.30 -18.75 -31.05
C GLN A 7 31.14 -18.59 -29.54
N SER A 8 30.07 -17.90 -29.13
CA SER A 8 29.77 -17.58 -27.71
C SER A 8 30.80 -16.67 -27.02
N LEU A 9 31.67 -16.00 -27.78
CA LEU A 9 32.59 -15.02 -27.21
C LEU A 9 31.82 -13.93 -26.49
N PHE A 10 32.24 -13.57 -25.28
CA PHE A 10 31.59 -12.57 -24.41
C PHE A 10 30.16 -12.93 -23.97
N ILE A 11 29.76 -14.20 -24.03
CA ILE A 11 28.40 -14.61 -23.60
C ILE A 11 28.16 -14.33 -22.13
N ASP A 12 29.18 -14.49 -21.30
CA ASP A 12 29.08 -14.27 -19.85
C ASP A 12 28.91 -12.78 -19.51
N GLU A 13 29.67 -11.91 -20.17
CA GLU A 13 29.55 -10.46 -20.04
C GLU A 13 28.16 -9.97 -20.51
N LEU A 14 27.68 -10.53 -21.63
CA LEU A 14 26.34 -10.20 -22.12
C LEU A 14 25.25 -10.64 -21.14
N ASN A 15 25.37 -11.86 -20.59
CA ASN A 15 24.43 -12.35 -19.60
C ASN A 15 24.49 -11.51 -18.30
N ASP A 16 25.65 -11.06 -17.88
CA ASP A 16 25.82 -10.17 -16.74
C ASP A 16 25.09 -8.84 -16.95
N VAL A 17 25.23 -8.22 -18.13
CA VAL A 17 24.50 -7.00 -18.50
C VAL A 17 22.99 -7.26 -18.50
N ILE A 18 22.54 -8.37 -19.12
CA ILE A 18 21.12 -8.73 -19.15
C ILE A 18 20.58 -8.90 -17.72
N ASN A 19 21.32 -9.56 -16.85
CA ASN A 19 20.91 -9.76 -15.46
C ASN A 19 20.85 -8.43 -14.68
N LYS A 20 21.82 -7.54 -14.87
CA LYS A 20 21.81 -6.20 -14.29
C LYS A 20 20.58 -5.40 -14.75
N VAL A 21 20.27 -5.41 -16.06
CA VAL A 21 19.08 -4.75 -16.59
C VAL A 21 17.79 -5.35 -16.02
N ARG A 22 17.71 -6.68 -15.85
CA ARG A 22 16.54 -7.35 -15.26
C ARG A 22 16.35 -7.03 -13.79
N ILE A 23 17.46 -6.89 -13.02
CA ILE A 23 17.41 -6.62 -11.58
C ILE A 23 17.13 -5.13 -11.32
N PHE A 24 17.88 -4.27 -11.94
CA PHE A 24 17.85 -2.83 -11.65
C PHE A 24 16.83 -2.06 -12.50
N GLY A 25 16.49 -2.55 -13.71
CA GLY A 25 15.59 -1.85 -14.63
C GLY A 25 15.98 -0.39 -14.82
N PHE A 26 14.99 0.50 -14.81
CA PHE A 26 15.19 1.95 -14.80
C PHE A 26 15.02 2.59 -13.41
N HIS A 27 14.75 1.79 -12.39
CA HIS A 27 14.47 2.25 -11.03
C HIS A 27 15.62 2.00 -10.04
N PHE A 28 16.70 1.37 -10.49
CA PHE A 28 17.92 1.04 -9.72
C PHE A 28 17.70 0.07 -8.55
N ALA A 29 16.65 0.26 -7.76
CA ALA A 29 16.24 -0.63 -6.68
C ALA A 29 14.73 -0.53 -6.47
N SER A 30 14.06 -1.64 -6.11
CA SER A 30 12.69 -1.61 -5.63
C SER A 30 12.69 -1.11 -4.18
N LEU A 31 11.88 -0.08 -3.91
CA LEU A 31 11.70 0.46 -2.58
C LEU A 31 10.36 -0.01 -2.01
N ASP A 32 10.37 -0.29 -0.71
CA ASP A 32 9.16 -0.61 0.04
C ASP A 32 8.83 0.57 0.95
N ILE A 33 7.56 0.99 1.01
CA ILE A 33 7.08 1.83 2.09
C ILE A 33 6.80 0.93 3.28
N ARG A 34 7.20 1.35 4.47
CA ARG A 34 6.93 0.64 5.71
C ARG A 34 6.40 1.61 6.76
N GLN A 35 5.28 1.24 7.39
CA GLN A 35 4.69 2.00 8.48
C GLN A 35 4.11 1.08 9.55
N ASP A 36 4.13 1.53 10.79
CA ASP A 36 3.51 0.84 11.92
C ASP A 36 1.98 0.96 11.86
N SER A 37 1.26 -0.13 12.14
CA SER A 37 -0.20 -0.19 12.08
C SER A 37 -0.90 0.80 13.00
N ARG A 38 -0.29 1.12 14.15
CA ARG A 38 -0.83 2.10 15.11
C ARG A 38 -0.77 3.51 14.54
N ILE A 39 0.34 3.87 13.89
CA ILE A 39 0.49 5.17 13.21
C ILE A 39 -0.52 5.28 12.08
N HIS A 40 -0.72 4.19 11.31
CA HIS A 40 -1.76 4.14 10.28
C HIS A 40 -3.15 4.35 10.87
N HIS A 41 -3.46 3.67 11.96
CA HIS A 41 -4.75 3.78 12.62
C HIS A 41 -5.03 5.21 13.11
N ASP A 42 -4.04 5.85 13.71
CA ASP A 42 -4.16 7.22 14.20
C ASP A 42 -4.35 8.21 13.03
N ALA A 43 -3.51 8.11 11.99
CA ALA A 43 -3.63 8.92 10.78
C ALA A 43 -4.99 8.70 10.11
N PHE A 44 -5.40 7.44 9.90
CA PHE A 44 -6.67 7.09 9.29
C PHE A 44 -7.87 7.59 10.09
N THR A 45 -7.82 7.48 11.41
CA THR A 45 -8.88 8.00 12.29
C THR A 45 -9.04 9.51 12.15
N SER A 46 -7.94 10.25 12.02
CA SER A 46 -7.98 11.70 11.76
C SER A 46 -8.56 12.01 10.37
N ILE A 47 -8.11 11.29 9.32
CA ILE A 47 -8.66 11.44 7.96
C ILE A 47 -10.18 11.25 7.96
N VAL A 48 -10.65 10.18 8.59
CA VAL A 48 -12.10 9.88 8.63
C VAL A 48 -12.88 10.96 9.36
N LYS A 49 -12.36 11.52 10.46
CA LYS A 49 -13.01 12.63 11.18
C LYS A 49 -13.18 13.84 10.27
N ASP A 50 -12.11 14.26 9.61
CA ASP A 50 -12.14 15.40 8.70
C ASP A 50 -13.13 15.16 7.54
N LEU A 51 -13.13 13.95 6.95
CA LEU A 51 -14.06 13.60 5.87
C LEU A 51 -15.52 13.55 6.32
N ILE A 52 -15.80 13.03 7.51
CA ILE A 52 -17.17 13.04 8.08
C ILE A 52 -17.64 14.48 8.32
N GLU A 53 -16.79 15.36 8.85
CA GLU A 53 -17.12 16.78 9.07
C GLU A 53 -17.44 17.51 7.77
N LEU A 54 -16.82 17.10 6.68
CA LEU A 54 -17.07 17.63 5.33
C LEU A 54 -18.28 17.00 4.63
N GLY A 55 -18.87 15.96 5.22
CA GLY A 55 -20.00 15.24 4.62
C GLY A 55 -19.59 14.33 3.45
N ASP A 56 -18.38 13.77 3.48
CA ASP A 56 -17.92 12.83 2.47
C ASP A 56 -18.81 11.58 2.42
N VAL A 57 -19.12 11.12 1.22
CA VAL A 57 -20.07 10.03 0.98
C VAL A 57 -19.51 8.64 1.35
N ASN A 58 -18.20 8.50 1.48
CA ASN A 58 -17.56 7.23 1.79
C ASN A 58 -17.76 6.81 3.24
N PHE A 59 -17.93 7.78 4.15
CA PHE A 59 -17.97 7.48 5.58
C PHE A 59 -19.28 7.92 6.23
N PRO A 60 -20.07 6.99 6.81
CA PRO A 60 -21.22 7.36 7.62
C PRO A 60 -20.78 8.11 8.89
N ALA A 61 -21.63 9.01 9.39
CA ALA A 61 -21.30 9.87 10.54
C ALA A 61 -20.95 9.11 11.82
N ASP A 62 -21.37 7.88 11.93
CA ASP A 62 -21.10 6.99 13.07
C ASP A 62 -20.00 5.94 12.80
N TYR A 63 -19.27 6.05 11.68
CA TYR A 63 -18.25 5.09 11.26
C TYR A 63 -17.30 4.67 12.40
N LEU A 64 -16.80 5.62 13.16
CA LEU A 64 -15.86 5.38 14.26
C LEU A 64 -16.48 4.62 15.47
N LYS A 65 -17.79 4.43 15.47
CA LYS A 65 -18.52 3.69 16.51
C LYS A 65 -18.98 2.31 16.02
N LEU A 66 -18.81 2.01 14.74
CA LEU A 66 -19.18 0.74 14.15
C LEU A 66 -18.30 -0.39 14.69
N SER A 67 -18.79 -1.63 14.62
CA SER A 67 -17.97 -2.82 14.86
C SER A 67 -16.86 -2.92 13.79
N GLU A 68 -15.78 -3.65 14.10
CA GLU A 68 -14.68 -3.84 13.13
C GLU A 68 -15.17 -4.44 11.80
N ASN A 69 -16.12 -5.38 11.83
CA ASN A 69 -16.69 -5.96 10.63
C ASN A 69 -17.46 -4.92 9.79
N ASP A 70 -18.32 -4.13 10.44
CA ASP A 70 -19.07 -3.09 9.74
C ASP A 70 -18.13 -1.99 9.20
N GLN A 71 -17.06 -1.67 9.93
CA GLN A 71 -16.01 -0.77 9.43
C GLN A 71 -15.34 -1.33 8.17
N MET A 72 -14.97 -2.62 8.15
CA MET A 72 -14.36 -3.25 6.98
C MET A 72 -15.30 -3.25 5.77
N ASP A 73 -16.60 -3.49 5.97
CA ASP A 73 -17.59 -3.41 4.89
C ASP A 73 -17.62 -1.99 4.26
N VAL A 74 -17.58 -0.94 5.09
CA VAL A 74 -17.47 0.44 4.60
C VAL A 74 -16.17 0.64 3.84
N LEU A 75 -15.03 0.19 4.39
CA LEU A 75 -13.70 0.37 3.79
C LEU A 75 -13.57 -0.30 2.42
N SER A 76 -14.26 -1.41 2.20
CA SER A 76 -14.29 -2.10 0.90
C SER A 76 -14.93 -1.26 -0.21
N CYS A 77 -15.76 -0.31 0.17
CA CYS A 77 -16.50 0.57 -0.74
C CYS A 77 -15.86 1.95 -0.94
N VAL A 78 -14.81 2.29 -0.20
CA VAL A 78 -14.14 3.60 -0.29
C VAL A 78 -13.59 3.84 -1.70
N ARG A 79 -13.96 4.98 -2.29
CA ARG A 79 -13.57 5.40 -3.64
C ARG A 79 -13.32 6.91 -3.69
N GLY A 80 -12.60 7.33 -4.72
CA GLY A 80 -12.34 8.74 -4.99
C GLY A 80 -10.94 9.17 -4.58
N THR A 81 -10.63 10.44 -4.79
CA THR A 81 -9.32 11.02 -4.46
C THR A 81 -9.50 12.15 -3.45
N ILE A 82 -8.75 12.07 -2.35
CA ILE A 82 -8.77 13.08 -1.29
C ILE A 82 -7.96 14.31 -1.69
N ASP A 83 -8.44 15.50 -1.31
CA ASP A 83 -7.63 16.71 -1.30
C ASP A 83 -6.92 16.82 0.06
N LEU A 84 -5.59 16.82 0.07
CA LEU A 84 -4.80 16.91 1.30
C LEU A 84 -5.02 18.22 2.08
N ASN A 85 -5.49 19.28 1.41
CA ASN A 85 -5.75 20.56 2.08
C ASN A 85 -6.93 20.51 3.06
N VAL A 86 -7.77 19.47 2.97
CA VAL A 86 -8.90 19.31 3.90
C VAL A 86 -8.51 18.60 5.19
N LEU A 87 -7.30 18.04 5.26
CA LEU A 87 -6.82 17.33 6.43
C LEU A 87 -6.26 18.29 7.49
N SER A 88 -6.71 18.13 8.72
CA SER A 88 -6.32 18.98 9.85
C SER A 88 -5.06 18.51 10.58
N ASP A 89 -4.76 17.20 10.52
CA ASP A 89 -3.65 16.57 11.24
C ASP A 89 -2.42 16.38 10.35
N GLU A 90 -1.26 16.85 10.82
CA GLU A 90 0.02 16.74 10.13
C GLU A 90 0.43 15.28 9.89
N LEU A 91 0.14 14.36 10.81
CA LEU A 91 0.44 12.94 10.63
C LEU A 91 -0.39 12.34 9.49
N ALA A 92 -1.67 12.70 9.41
CA ALA A 92 -2.57 12.29 8.34
C ALA A 92 -2.06 12.80 6.97
N VAL A 93 -1.71 14.08 6.89
CA VAL A 93 -1.14 14.69 5.66
C VAL A 93 0.12 13.95 5.23
N ARG A 94 1.11 13.78 6.10
CA ARG A 94 2.38 13.11 5.78
C ARG A 94 2.17 11.65 5.35
N THR A 95 1.24 10.95 5.99
CA THR A 95 0.91 9.57 5.63
C THR A 95 0.35 9.51 4.21
N MET A 96 -0.61 10.38 3.89
CA MET A 96 -1.20 10.43 2.55
C MET A 96 -0.20 10.91 1.49
N GLU A 97 0.66 11.89 1.80
CA GLU A 97 1.74 12.32 0.91
C GLU A 97 2.68 11.18 0.54
N SER A 98 3.01 10.31 1.50
CA SER A 98 3.86 9.14 1.23
C SER A 98 3.21 8.15 0.26
N ILE A 99 1.88 8.00 0.32
CA ILE A 99 1.11 7.15 -0.60
C ILE A 99 1.01 7.82 -1.98
N PHE A 100 0.75 9.12 -2.06
CA PHE A 100 0.78 9.85 -3.34
C PHE A 100 2.16 9.79 -4.01
N ALA A 101 3.24 9.81 -3.22
CA ALA A 101 4.60 9.68 -3.75
C ALA A 101 4.81 8.32 -4.45
N LEU A 102 4.19 7.22 -3.98
CA LEU A 102 4.21 5.93 -4.66
C LEU A 102 3.72 6.04 -6.11
N LYS A 103 2.58 6.71 -6.31
CA LYS A 103 2.00 6.89 -7.65
C LYS A 103 2.97 7.65 -8.57
N THR A 104 3.53 8.74 -8.07
CA THR A 104 4.53 9.53 -8.81
C THR A 104 5.78 8.71 -9.15
N ILE A 105 6.26 7.88 -8.22
CA ILE A 105 7.43 7.01 -8.43
C ILE A 105 7.10 5.96 -9.49
N GLN A 106 5.94 5.32 -9.41
CA GLN A 106 5.51 4.32 -10.39
C GLN A 106 5.36 4.90 -11.80
N GLU A 107 4.79 6.09 -11.94
CA GLU A 107 4.66 6.79 -13.22
C GLU A 107 6.01 7.08 -13.87
N ARG A 108 7.03 7.42 -13.07
CA ARG A 108 8.37 7.81 -13.56
C ARG A 108 9.30 6.62 -13.77
N ASN A 109 9.20 5.61 -12.92
CA ASN A 109 10.19 4.52 -12.84
C ASN A 109 9.58 3.13 -13.11
N GLY A 110 8.25 3.05 -13.31
CA GLY A 110 7.50 1.81 -13.45
C GLY A 110 7.08 1.21 -12.10
N GLU A 111 6.05 0.40 -12.11
CA GLU A 111 5.42 -0.19 -10.90
C GLU A 111 6.42 -0.92 -10.00
N ARG A 112 7.33 -1.71 -10.60
CA ARG A 112 8.32 -2.49 -9.83
C ARG A 112 9.29 -1.64 -9.02
N GLY A 113 9.37 -0.34 -9.27
CA GLY A 113 10.23 0.58 -8.51
C GLY A 113 9.72 0.83 -7.10
N ALA A 114 8.39 0.79 -6.88
CA ALA A 114 7.76 1.03 -5.59
C ALA A 114 6.35 0.45 -5.60
N ASN A 115 6.22 -0.86 -5.41
CA ASN A 115 4.94 -1.55 -5.46
C ASN A 115 4.60 -2.32 -4.18
N ARG A 116 5.31 -2.08 -3.08
CA ARG A 116 5.05 -2.77 -1.82
C ARG A 116 4.86 -1.79 -0.68
N TYR A 117 3.77 -1.98 0.04
CA TYR A 117 3.43 -1.25 1.25
C TYR A 117 3.38 -2.22 2.42
N ILE A 118 4.35 -2.12 3.32
CA ILE A 118 4.54 -3.05 4.44
C ILE A 118 3.92 -2.44 5.69
N ILE A 119 3.02 -3.19 6.32
CA ILE A 119 2.42 -2.83 7.60
C ILE A 119 3.13 -3.62 8.70
N SER A 120 3.97 -2.94 9.50
CA SER A 120 4.56 -3.56 10.68
C SER A 120 3.59 -3.58 11.85
N ASN A 121 3.79 -4.50 12.79
CA ASN A 121 2.92 -4.70 13.95
C ASN A 121 1.44 -4.87 13.55
N ASN A 122 1.17 -5.65 12.51
CA ASN A 122 -0.19 -5.88 12.05
C ASN A 122 -0.93 -6.83 12.99
N GLN A 123 -2.01 -6.39 13.61
CA GLN A 123 -2.76 -7.15 14.61
C GLN A 123 -4.15 -7.58 14.15
N SER A 124 -4.73 -6.91 13.14
CA SER A 124 -6.10 -7.18 12.69
C SER A 124 -6.26 -7.02 11.18
N ALA A 125 -7.36 -7.56 10.66
CA ALA A 125 -7.78 -7.36 9.28
C ALA A 125 -8.11 -5.88 9.01
N LEU A 126 -8.63 -5.18 10.02
CA LEU A 126 -8.97 -3.76 9.91
C LEU A 126 -7.74 -2.90 9.56
N ASN A 127 -6.55 -3.20 10.12
CA ASN A 127 -5.31 -2.47 9.78
C ASN A 127 -5.00 -2.56 8.27
N ILE A 128 -5.20 -3.74 7.68
CA ILE A 128 -4.99 -3.98 6.25
C ILE A 128 -6.02 -3.19 5.43
N MET A 129 -7.30 -3.24 5.82
CA MET A 129 -8.39 -2.57 5.13
C MET A 129 -8.27 -1.04 5.21
N GLN A 130 -7.81 -0.48 6.34
CA GLN A 130 -7.50 0.95 6.46
C GLN A 130 -6.41 1.38 5.47
N THR A 131 -5.37 0.55 5.29
CA THR A 131 -4.33 0.83 4.30
C THR A 131 -4.87 0.79 2.87
N PHE A 132 -5.72 -0.19 2.54
CA PHE A 132 -6.39 -0.23 1.22
C PHE A 132 -7.27 1.00 1.00
N ALA A 133 -8.03 1.44 2.00
CA ALA A 133 -8.85 2.63 1.89
C ALA A 133 -7.99 3.89 1.64
N MET A 134 -6.85 4.04 2.33
CA MET A 134 -5.91 5.15 2.07
C MET A 134 -5.33 5.10 0.66
N LEU A 135 -4.98 3.91 0.16
CA LEU A 135 -4.54 3.73 -1.24
C LEU A 135 -5.65 4.15 -2.21
N ASN A 136 -6.89 3.73 -1.99
CA ASN A 136 -8.02 4.12 -2.83
C ASN A 136 -8.22 5.63 -2.83
N LEU A 137 -8.16 6.29 -1.66
CA LEU A 137 -8.22 7.74 -1.53
C LEU A 137 -7.04 8.49 -2.19
N CYS A 138 -5.99 7.79 -2.59
CA CYS A 138 -4.90 8.32 -3.41
C CYS A 138 -5.02 7.94 -4.89
N GLY A 139 -6.17 7.39 -5.31
CA GLY A 139 -6.47 7.07 -6.71
C GLY A 139 -5.86 5.77 -7.22
N PHE A 140 -5.69 4.75 -6.34
CA PHE A 140 -5.31 3.39 -6.72
C PHE A 140 -6.51 2.46 -6.93
N GLU A 141 -7.75 2.97 -6.87
CA GLU A 141 -8.98 2.19 -6.89
C GLU A 141 -9.21 1.37 -8.18
N GLU A 142 -8.78 1.86 -9.34
CA GLU A 142 -8.98 1.18 -10.62
C GLU A 142 -7.88 0.15 -10.92
N ASN A 143 -6.68 0.38 -10.41
CA ASN A 143 -5.53 -0.48 -10.60
C ASN A 143 -4.64 -0.45 -9.37
N VAL A 144 -4.89 -1.37 -8.44
CA VAL A 144 -4.07 -1.49 -7.24
C VAL A 144 -2.74 -2.14 -7.61
N SER A 145 -1.79 -1.30 -8.06
CA SER A 145 -0.42 -1.69 -8.40
C SER A 145 0.50 -1.78 -7.16
N VAL A 146 -0.10 -1.84 -5.97
CA VAL A 146 0.61 -1.89 -4.69
C VAL A 146 0.19 -3.11 -3.89
N ASP A 147 1.15 -3.96 -3.58
CA ASP A 147 0.96 -5.09 -2.68
C ASP A 147 0.97 -4.61 -1.23
N VAL A 148 -0.13 -4.80 -0.51
CA VAL A 148 -0.21 -4.52 0.93
C VAL A 148 0.25 -5.76 1.69
N ILE A 149 1.36 -5.64 2.42
CA ILE A 149 2.05 -6.76 3.08
C ILE A 149 1.99 -6.60 4.59
N PRO A 150 1.10 -7.31 5.29
CA PRO A 150 1.10 -7.31 6.75
C PRO A 150 2.27 -8.13 7.31
N LEU A 151 2.95 -7.61 8.32
CA LEU A 151 3.96 -8.35 9.07
C LEU A 151 3.36 -8.88 10.38
N PHE A 152 3.52 -10.16 10.61
CA PHE A 152 3.19 -10.84 11.86
C PHE A 152 4.50 -11.08 12.61
N GLU A 153 4.85 -10.19 13.53
CA GLU A 153 6.20 -10.09 14.11
C GLU A 153 6.32 -10.80 15.46
N THR A 154 5.22 -10.99 16.17
CA THR A 154 5.19 -11.70 17.45
C THR A 154 4.63 -13.13 17.31
N ILE A 155 4.87 -13.97 18.32
CA ILE A 155 4.27 -15.33 18.36
C ILE A 155 2.73 -15.22 18.36
N GLU A 156 2.17 -14.22 19.03
CA GLU A 156 0.72 -14.01 19.10
C GLU A 156 0.16 -13.57 17.74
N ASP A 157 0.84 -12.67 17.05
CA ASP A 157 0.46 -12.27 15.69
C ASP A 157 0.46 -13.47 14.74
N LEU A 158 1.49 -14.32 14.83
CA LEU A 158 1.60 -15.54 14.00
C LEU A 158 0.46 -16.53 14.27
N LYS A 159 0.02 -16.68 15.53
CA LYS A 159 -1.13 -17.52 15.85
C LYS A 159 -2.43 -16.99 15.24
N ASN A 160 -2.57 -15.66 15.16
CA ASN A 160 -3.74 -14.99 14.62
C ASN A 160 -3.68 -14.76 13.10
N ALA A 161 -2.52 -14.95 12.47
CA ALA A 161 -2.28 -14.62 11.07
C ALA A 161 -3.30 -15.29 10.11
N GLU A 162 -3.63 -16.57 10.35
CA GLU A 162 -4.61 -17.29 9.53
C GLU A 162 -5.99 -16.63 9.61
N ILE A 163 -6.42 -16.24 10.80
CA ILE A 163 -7.73 -15.62 11.02
C ILE A 163 -7.76 -14.25 10.33
N VAL A 164 -6.73 -13.44 10.51
CA VAL A 164 -6.60 -12.12 9.88
C VAL A 164 -6.66 -12.24 8.36
N MET A 165 -5.81 -13.07 7.76
CA MET A 165 -5.75 -13.21 6.30
C MET A 165 -7.03 -13.82 5.74
N ARG A 166 -7.63 -14.80 6.42
CA ARG A 166 -8.92 -15.38 6.02
C ARG A 166 -10.04 -14.34 6.02
N THR A 167 -10.02 -13.43 6.98
CA THR A 167 -11.00 -12.33 7.07
C THR A 167 -10.84 -11.36 5.90
N VAL A 168 -9.61 -10.94 5.60
CA VAL A 168 -9.33 -10.05 4.47
C VAL A 168 -9.76 -10.67 3.12
N TYR A 169 -9.47 -11.96 2.90
CA TYR A 169 -9.81 -12.62 1.63
C TYR A 169 -11.30 -12.95 1.46
N LYS A 170 -12.11 -12.80 2.51
CA LYS A 170 -13.56 -13.00 2.42
C LYS A 170 -14.34 -11.71 2.21
N ASN A 171 -13.69 -10.60 2.44
CA ASN A 171 -14.23 -9.26 2.29
C ASN A 171 -13.92 -8.70 0.90
#